data_7624af2d23defc12bf6ff39c55e83e26
#
_entry.id   7624af2d23defc12bf6ff39c55e83e26
#
_cell.length_a   1.000
_cell.length_b   1.000
_cell.length_c   1.000
_cell.angle_alpha   90.00
_cell.angle_beta   90.00
_cell.angle_gamma   90.00
#
_symmetry.space_group_name_H-M   'P 1'
#
loop_
_entity.id
_entity.type
_entity.pdbx_description
1 polymer ?
#
loop_
_entity_poly.entity_id
_entity_poly.type
_entity_poly.pdbx_seq_one_letter_code
_entity_poly.pdbx_strand_id
1 'polypeptide(L)'
;VPPQPSFQRIIVEDELTEFNIDLNGQAWRIPAYQATKYELNYEKWPVYELRDAVHTPLTIETDSNKFLAIHEAALYNYGSMTLKLNSEKILKADITPLSDGMKAYLDLPFESPWRVIEIADAAIELTVNRMILNLNEKPKEDFSWVKPLKFLGIWWAMFVGEWTWAEGKKHGATTEHAKKYLDWCVALGVSGLLIEGWNNGWSGEWSLGGKYTDFLHP
;
A
#
# COMPACT_ATOMS: atom_id res chain seq x y z
N VAL A 1 -14.29 7.07 -18.87
CA VAL A 1 -14.05 7.87 -20.10
C VAL A 1 -14.35 6.98 -21.31
N PRO A 2 -15.34 7.31 -22.14
CA PRO A 2 -15.70 6.54 -23.33
C PRO A 2 -14.63 6.61 -24.42
N PRO A 3 -14.70 5.72 -25.43
CA PRO A 3 -13.85 5.83 -26.62
C PRO A 3 -13.98 7.20 -27.30
N GLN A 4 -12.88 7.70 -27.85
CA GLN A 4 -12.85 8.98 -28.57
C GLN A 4 -12.39 8.74 -30.01
N PRO A 5 -13.04 9.35 -31.02
CA PRO A 5 -12.67 9.13 -32.41
C PRO A 5 -11.27 9.63 -32.78
N SER A 6 -10.79 10.66 -32.10
CA SER A 6 -9.57 11.41 -32.45
C SER A 6 -8.32 11.02 -31.66
N PHE A 7 -8.47 10.28 -30.56
CA PHE A 7 -7.32 9.84 -29.74
C PHE A 7 -7.67 8.57 -28.94
N GLN A 8 -6.66 7.76 -28.70
CA GLN A 8 -6.80 6.49 -27.97
C GLN A 8 -6.19 6.55 -26.57
N ARG A 9 -5.44 7.60 -26.27
CA ARG A 9 -4.74 7.76 -24.98
C ARG A 9 -4.98 9.15 -24.42
N ILE A 10 -5.13 9.23 -23.11
CA ILE A 10 -5.22 10.47 -22.33
C ILE A 10 -4.17 10.52 -21.23
N ILE A 11 -3.83 11.72 -20.80
CA ILE A 11 -2.98 11.98 -19.66
C ILE A 11 -3.85 12.57 -18.56
N VAL A 12 -3.72 12.05 -17.35
CA VAL A 12 -4.36 12.60 -16.15
C VAL A 12 -3.31 13.44 -15.41
N GLU A 13 -3.56 14.73 -15.33
CA GLU A 13 -2.70 15.69 -14.63
C GLU A 13 -3.08 15.83 -13.16
N ASP A 14 -4.39 15.78 -12.85
CA ASP A 14 -4.90 15.86 -11.49
C ASP A 14 -6.29 15.22 -11.39
N GLU A 15 -6.71 14.91 -10.16
CA GLU A 15 -8.05 14.48 -9.81
C GLU A 15 -8.68 15.50 -8.84
N LEU A 16 -9.86 16.01 -9.21
CA LEU A 16 -10.53 17.08 -8.46
C LEU A 16 -11.62 16.56 -7.51
N THR A 17 -11.62 15.27 -7.20
CA THR A 17 -12.58 14.68 -6.26
C THR A 17 -12.40 15.26 -4.87
N GLU A 18 -13.46 15.78 -4.30
CA GLU A 18 -13.50 16.38 -2.98
C GLU A 18 -14.47 15.63 -2.05
N PHE A 19 -14.13 15.59 -0.78
CA PHE A 19 -14.91 14.99 0.29
C PHE A 19 -15.28 16.09 1.29
N ASN A 20 -16.49 16.63 1.14
CA ASN A 20 -17.01 17.65 2.05
C ASN A 20 -17.58 16.97 3.29
N ILE A 21 -16.74 16.75 4.29
CA ILE A 21 -17.05 16.10 5.55
C ILE A 21 -16.94 17.09 6.70
N ASP A 22 -17.47 16.71 7.87
CA ASP A 22 -17.30 17.49 9.09
C ASP A 22 -15.82 17.53 9.50
N LEU A 23 -15.25 18.73 9.51
CA LEU A 23 -13.85 18.96 9.83
C LEU A 23 -13.52 18.90 11.33
N ASN A 24 -14.51 18.97 12.21
CA ASN A 24 -14.29 18.91 13.65
C ASN A 24 -13.98 17.49 14.14
N GLY A 25 -14.19 16.48 13.29
CA GLY A 25 -13.87 15.09 13.58
C GLY A 25 -12.39 14.85 13.84
N GLN A 26 -12.09 13.67 14.37
CA GLN A 26 -10.75 13.20 14.65
C GLN A 26 -10.35 12.14 13.62
N ALA A 27 -9.23 12.34 12.92
CA ALA A 27 -8.67 11.41 11.93
C ALA A 27 -7.54 10.60 12.53
N TRP A 28 -7.50 9.29 12.25
CA TRP A 28 -6.31 8.45 12.44
C TRP A 28 -5.52 8.45 11.15
N ARG A 29 -4.41 9.17 11.16
CA ARG A 29 -3.58 9.41 9.98
C ARG A 29 -2.22 8.73 10.03
N ILE A 30 -1.71 8.41 8.87
CA ILE A 30 -0.29 8.21 8.59
C ILE A 30 0.08 9.25 7.51
N PRO A 31 1.14 10.06 7.69
CA PRO A 31 1.55 11.03 6.68
C PRO A 31 2.02 10.32 5.41
N ALA A 32 1.58 10.79 4.25
CA ALA A 32 2.01 10.30 2.95
C ALA A 32 3.35 10.92 2.52
N TYR A 33 4.02 10.29 1.57
CA TYR A 33 5.27 10.76 0.96
C TYR A 33 6.44 10.98 1.94
N GLN A 34 6.37 10.39 3.12
CA GLN A 34 7.46 10.43 4.09
C GLN A 34 8.18 9.10 4.13
N ALA A 35 9.46 9.10 3.77
CA ALA A 35 10.30 7.92 3.64
C ALA A 35 9.81 6.91 2.56
N THR A 36 10.53 5.83 2.40
CA THR A 36 10.23 4.75 1.45
C THR A 36 9.33 3.67 2.03
N LYS A 37 8.98 3.78 3.30
CA LYS A 37 8.16 2.80 4.05
C LYS A 37 6.93 3.49 4.60
N TYR A 38 5.80 2.81 4.53
CA TYR A 38 4.53 3.28 5.11
C TYR A 38 4.26 2.69 6.49
N GLU A 39 5.24 2.07 7.10
CA GLU A 39 5.21 1.47 8.44
C GLU A 39 5.44 2.53 9.52
N LEU A 40 4.57 3.52 9.55
CA LEU A 40 4.60 4.60 10.54
C LEU A 40 3.51 4.39 11.60
N ASN A 41 3.68 4.99 12.75
CA ASN A 41 2.66 4.98 13.79
C ASN A 41 1.45 5.83 13.36
N TYR A 42 0.25 5.33 13.64
CA TYR A 42 -0.95 6.14 13.49
C TYR A 42 -0.97 7.25 14.53
N GLU A 43 -1.33 8.43 14.07
CA GLU A 43 -1.53 9.60 14.92
C GLU A 43 -2.98 10.05 14.86
N LYS A 44 -3.58 10.42 16.00
CA LYS A 44 -4.92 10.99 16.07
C LYS A 44 -4.86 12.50 16.00
N TRP A 45 -5.41 13.09 14.93
CA TRP A 45 -5.39 14.52 14.67
C TRP A 45 -6.78 15.05 14.34
N PRO A 46 -7.12 16.31 14.72
CA PRO A 46 -8.30 16.97 14.19
C PRO A 46 -8.22 17.06 12.65
N VAL A 47 -9.31 16.79 11.95
CA VAL A 47 -9.32 16.82 10.48
C VAL A 47 -8.87 18.18 9.94
N TYR A 48 -9.31 19.29 10.54
CA TYR A 48 -8.95 20.65 10.12
C TYR A 48 -7.46 20.98 10.29
N GLU A 49 -6.71 20.19 11.03
CA GLU A 49 -5.26 20.34 11.24
C GLU A 49 -4.41 19.50 10.30
N LEU A 50 -5.00 18.68 9.45
CA LEU A 50 -4.25 17.92 8.46
C LEU A 50 -3.54 18.87 7.48
N ARG A 51 -2.22 18.99 7.60
CA ARG A 51 -1.40 19.92 6.79
C ARG A 51 -0.79 19.26 5.56
N ASP A 52 -0.47 17.98 5.70
CA ASP A 52 0.19 17.18 4.68
C ASP A 52 -0.78 16.15 4.11
N ALA A 53 -0.42 15.57 2.98
CA ALA A 53 -1.15 14.44 2.45
C ALA A 53 -1.08 13.25 3.42
N VAL A 54 -2.18 12.53 3.55
CA VAL A 54 -2.31 11.37 4.42
C VAL A 54 -2.73 10.14 3.63
N HIS A 55 -2.31 8.97 4.09
CA HIS A 55 -2.66 7.71 3.45
C HIS A 55 -4.15 7.37 3.60
N THR A 56 -4.66 6.59 2.65
CA THR A 56 -5.94 5.89 2.73
C THR A 56 -5.73 4.41 3.05
N PRO A 57 -6.69 3.73 3.71
CA PRO A 57 -7.96 4.26 4.22
C PRO A 57 -7.75 5.30 5.33
N LEU A 58 -8.43 6.44 5.24
CA LEU A 58 -8.43 7.43 6.32
C LEU A 58 -9.66 7.21 7.18
N THR A 59 -9.46 6.82 8.44
CA THR A 59 -10.53 6.66 9.42
C THR A 59 -10.76 7.97 10.17
N ILE A 60 -12.02 8.39 10.25
CA ILE A 60 -12.44 9.63 10.93
C ILE A 60 -13.59 9.31 11.88
N GLU A 61 -13.45 9.75 13.13
CA GLU A 61 -14.51 9.81 14.13
C GLU A 61 -15.16 11.21 14.08
N THR A 62 -16.44 11.30 13.77
CA THR A 62 -17.14 12.58 13.66
C THR A 62 -17.65 13.04 15.02
N ASP A 63 -18.00 14.33 15.15
CA ASP A 63 -18.61 14.90 16.36
C ASP A 63 -19.96 14.24 16.71
N SER A 64 -20.63 13.65 15.72
CA SER A 64 -21.89 12.91 15.92
C SER A 64 -21.68 11.45 16.34
N ASN A 65 -20.46 11.06 16.73
CA ASN A 65 -20.06 9.70 17.08
C ASN A 65 -20.31 8.67 15.95
N LYS A 66 -20.19 9.09 14.70
CA LYS A 66 -20.12 8.19 13.54
C LYS A 66 -18.66 7.98 13.15
N PHE A 67 -18.40 6.86 12.54
CA PHE A 67 -17.08 6.53 11.99
C PHE A 67 -17.16 6.51 10.48
N LEU A 68 -16.19 7.16 9.85
CA LEU A 68 -16.02 7.18 8.41
C LEU A 68 -14.71 6.51 8.03
N ALA A 69 -14.69 5.77 6.91
CA ALA A 69 -13.44 5.39 6.25
C ALA A 69 -13.49 5.85 4.80
N ILE A 70 -12.52 6.66 4.40
CA ILE A 70 -12.38 7.11 3.01
C ILE A 70 -11.29 6.28 2.35
N HIS A 71 -11.66 5.62 1.26
CA HIS A 71 -10.78 4.69 0.56
C HIS A 71 -11.10 4.64 -0.94
N GLU A 72 -10.49 3.70 -1.65
CA GLU A 72 -10.67 3.45 -3.07
C GLU A 72 -10.82 1.96 -3.36
N ALA A 73 -11.43 1.63 -4.51
CA ALA A 73 -11.54 0.27 -5.00
C ALA A 73 -11.38 0.25 -6.53
N ALA A 74 -11.14 -0.93 -7.09
CA ALA A 74 -10.86 -1.14 -8.52
C ALA A 74 -9.72 -0.24 -9.03
N LEU A 75 -8.62 -0.22 -8.30
CA LEU A 75 -7.42 0.54 -8.63
C LEU A 75 -6.62 -0.19 -9.72
N TYR A 76 -6.96 0.06 -10.98
CA TYR A 76 -6.30 -0.52 -12.15
C TYR A 76 -5.64 0.57 -12.99
N ASN A 77 -4.35 0.44 -13.25
CA ASN A 77 -3.56 1.36 -14.09
C ASN A 77 -3.72 2.85 -13.71
N TYR A 78 -3.86 3.15 -12.43
CA TYR A 78 -4.07 4.48 -11.89
C TYR A 78 -3.24 4.70 -10.64
N GLY A 79 -2.85 5.94 -10.33
CA GLY A 79 -2.14 6.27 -9.10
C GLY A 79 -3.01 6.04 -7.87
N SER A 80 -2.42 5.55 -6.77
CA SER A 80 -3.12 5.40 -5.50
C SER A 80 -3.53 6.76 -4.94
N MET A 81 -4.69 6.78 -4.27
CA MET A 81 -5.22 7.98 -3.64
C MET A 81 -4.60 8.19 -2.26
N THR A 82 -4.05 9.37 -2.04
CA THR A 82 -3.89 9.98 -0.72
C THR A 82 -4.90 11.10 -0.56
N LEU A 83 -5.02 11.66 0.63
CA LEU A 83 -5.98 12.75 0.92
C LEU A 83 -5.25 13.96 1.47
N LYS A 84 -5.66 15.15 1.05
CA LYS A 84 -5.08 16.42 1.48
C LYS A 84 -6.16 17.48 1.63
N LEU A 85 -6.04 18.35 2.62
CA LEU A 85 -6.88 19.55 2.67
C LEU A 85 -6.46 20.54 1.59
N ASN A 86 -7.43 21.04 0.81
CA ASN A 86 -7.21 22.14 -0.12
C ASN A 86 -7.20 23.50 0.62
N SER A 87 -7.05 24.61 -0.13
CA SER A 87 -7.02 25.98 0.43
C SER A 87 -8.34 26.38 1.11
N GLU A 88 -9.45 25.76 0.74
CA GLU A 88 -10.78 26.00 1.31
C GLU A 88 -11.09 25.06 2.48
N LYS A 89 -10.11 24.28 2.94
CA LYS A 89 -10.25 23.29 4.00
C LYS A 89 -11.20 22.14 3.66
N ILE A 90 -11.34 21.81 2.39
CA ILE A 90 -12.07 20.62 1.94
C ILE A 90 -11.04 19.49 1.72
N LEU A 91 -11.37 18.29 2.16
CA LEU A 91 -10.52 17.12 1.94
C LEU A 91 -10.61 16.71 0.46
N LYS A 92 -9.48 16.70 -0.21
CA LYS A 92 -9.36 16.42 -1.65
C LYS A 92 -8.51 15.16 -1.89
N ALA A 93 -8.87 14.39 -2.92
CA ALA A 93 -8.01 13.35 -3.45
C ALA A 93 -6.70 13.96 -3.97
N ASP A 94 -5.59 13.42 -3.52
CA ASP A 94 -4.24 13.73 -4.00
C ASP A 94 -3.63 12.43 -4.53
N ILE A 95 -3.62 12.29 -5.84
CA ILE A 95 -3.19 11.05 -6.48
C ILE A 95 -1.66 11.00 -6.51
N THR A 96 -1.11 9.86 -6.12
CA THR A 96 0.34 9.61 -6.17
C THR A 96 0.86 9.83 -7.59
N PRO A 97 1.80 10.77 -7.80
CA PRO A 97 2.32 11.06 -9.13
C PRO A 97 3.30 10.00 -9.62
N LEU A 98 3.41 9.90 -10.93
CA LEU A 98 4.53 9.25 -11.61
C LEU A 98 5.80 10.12 -11.52
N SER A 99 6.92 9.61 -11.98
CA SER A 99 8.23 10.32 -11.91
C SER A 99 8.27 11.64 -12.69
N ASP A 100 7.40 11.81 -13.67
CA ASP A 100 7.24 13.04 -14.46
C ASP A 100 6.18 14.01 -13.91
N GLY A 101 5.53 13.65 -12.79
CA GLY A 101 4.51 14.43 -12.14
C GLY A 101 3.08 14.15 -12.61
N MET A 102 2.89 13.44 -13.70
CA MET A 102 1.56 13.05 -14.17
C MET A 102 0.95 12.00 -13.24
N LYS A 103 -0.38 11.92 -13.20
CA LYS A 103 -1.10 10.98 -12.33
C LYS A 103 -1.37 9.63 -13.01
N ALA A 104 -1.62 9.64 -14.32
CA ALA A 104 -1.77 8.42 -15.11
C ALA A 104 -1.66 8.68 -16.61
N TYR A 105 -1.28 7.65 -17.35
CA TYR A 105 -1.38 7.56 -18.81
C TYR A 105 -2.36 6.42 -19.14
N LEU A 106 -3.50 6.74 -19.72
CA LEU A 106 -4.62 5.82 -19.83
C LEU A 106 -4.99 5.58 -21.29
N ASP A 107 -5.16 4.33 -21.65
CA ASP A 107 -5.74 3.93 -22.91
C ASP A 107 -7.27 3.91 -22.80
N LEU A 108 -7.97 4.39 -23.84
CA LEU A 108 -9.44 4.47 -23.87
C LEU A 108 -10.07 3.21 -24.51
N PRO A 109 -11.24 2.77 -24.03
CA PRO A 109 -12.04 3.31 -22.93
C PRO A 109 -11.42 3.04 -21.56
N PHE A 110 -11.65 3.91 -20.59
CA PHE A 110 -11.13 3.79 -19.23
C PHE A 110 -12.21 4.08 -18.18
N GLU A 111 -12.21 3.30 -17.11
CA GLU A 111 -13.00 3.54 -15.92
C GLU A 111 -12.07 3.89 -14.76
N SER A 112 -12.34 5.03 -14.10
CA SER A 112 -11.56 5.46 -12.93
C SER A 112 -11.83 4.55 -11.72
N PRO A 113 -10.90 4.45 -10.77
CA PRO A 113 -11.17 3.79 -9.50
C PRO A 113 -12.39 4.37 -8.78
N TRP A 114 -13.06 3.54 -8.00
CA TRP A 114 -14.11 3.98 -7.10
C TRP A 114 -13.52 4.81 -5.96
N ARG A 115 -14.20 5.90 -5.59
CA ARG A 115 -13.96 6.65 -4.38
C ARG A 115 -15.02 6.27 -3.37
N VAL A 116 -14.58 5.66 -2.28
CA VAL A 116 -15.46 4.97 -1.31
C VAL A 116 -15.48 5.75 -0.01
N ILE A 117 -16.68 5.98 0.51
CA ILE A 117 -16.89 6.43 1.88
C ILE A 117 -17.71 5.35 2.58
N GLU A 118 -17.13 4.70 3.57
CA GLU A 118 -17.83 3.81 4.47
C GLU A 118 -18.31 4.61 5.68
N ILE A 119 -19.54 4.38 6.14
CA ILE A 119 -20.13 5.07 7.29
C ILE A 119 -20.64 4.01 8.26
N ALA A 120 -20.25 4.12 9.52
CA ALA A 120 -20.58 3.16 10.56
C ALA A 120 -20.95 3.85 11.88
N ASP A 121 -21.75 3.15 12.69
CA ASP A 121 -22.11 3.58 14.04
C ASP A 121 -21.03 3.24 15.07
N ALA A 122 -20.20 2.24 14.77
CA ALA A 122 -19.07 1.84 15.60
C ALA A 122 -17.84 1.55 14.73
N ALA A 123 -16.64 1.87 15.22
CA ALA A 123 -15.39 1.67 14.50
C ALA A 123 -15.18 0.22 14.04
N ILE A 124 -15.62 -0.75 14.84
CA ILE A 124 -15.48 -2.18 14.50
C ILE A 124 -16.27 -2.56 13.23
N GLU A 125 -17.34 -1.86 12.91
CA GLU A 125 -18.15 -2.16 11.73
C GLU A 125 -17.41 -1.85 10.44
N LEU A 126 -16.49 -0.88 10.44
CA LEU A 126 -15.62 -0.60 9.29
C LEU A 126 -14.73 -1.79 8.94
N THR A 127 -14.30 -2.57 9.95
CA THR A 127 -13.39 -3.71 9.74
C THR A 127 -14.08 -4.93 9.12
N VAL A 128 -15.40 -5.02 9.21
CA VAL A 128 -16.21 -6.13 8.68
C VAL A 128 -16.96 -5.74 7.40
N ASN A 129 -16.86 -4.48 6.98
CA ASN A 129 -17.45 -4.00 5.74
C ASN A 129 -16.78 -4.69 4.54
N ARG A 130 -17.58 -5.14 3.60
CA ARG A 130 -17.11 -5.85 2.39
C ARG A 130 -17.38 -5.10 1.10
N MET A 131 -17.69 -3.81 1.17
CA MET A 131 -17.99 -2.98 -0.01
C MET A 131 -16.84 -3.02 -1.01
N ILE A 132 -15.60 -2.91 -0.54
CA ILE A 132 -14.39 -2.97 -1.38
C ILE A 132 -14.35 -4.26 -2.21
N LEU A 133 -14.71 -5.40 -1.62
CA LEU A 133 -14.73 -6.68 -2.33
C LEU A 133 -15.81 -6.73 -3.42
N ASN A 134 -16.92 -6.02 -3.24
CA ASN A 134 -18.01 -5.96 -4.21
C ASN A 134 -17.70 -5.00 -5.37
N LEU A 135 -16.87 -3.99 -5.14
CA LEU A 135 -16.48 -2.97 -6.12
C LEU A 135 -15.28 -3.38 -6.98
N ASN A 136 -14.57 -4.44 -6.60
CA ASN A 136 -13.49 -4.99 -7.40
C ASN A 136 -14.02 -6.10 -8.33
N GLU A 137 -13.38 -6.24 -9.48
CA GLU A 137 -13.66 -7.37 -10.38
C GLU A 137 -13.34 -8.70 -9.69
N LYS A 138 -14.11 -9.72 -10.02
CA LYS A 138 -13.78 -11.07 -9.57
C LYS A 138 -12.49 -11.54 -10.26
N PRO A 139 -11.67 -12.35 -9.58
CA PRO A 139 -10.52 -12.98 -10.19
C PRO A 139 -10.90 -13.70 -11.49
N LYS A 140 -10.13 -13.49 -12.55
CA LYS A 140 -10.36 -14.13 -13.86
C LYS A 140 -9.72 -15.53 -13.95
N GLU A 141 -8.79 -15.82 -13.04
CA GLU A 141 -8.04 -17.08 -13.00
C GLU A 141 -8.42 -17.92 -11.76
N ASP A 142 -8.07 -19.19 -11.78
CA ASP A 142 -8.25 -20.07 -10.63
C ASP A 142 -7.15 -19.82 -9.59
N PHE A 143 -7.53 -19.25 -8.47
CA PHE A 143 -6.67 -19.02 -7.30
C PHE A 143 -6.94 -19.99 -6.15
N SER A 144 -7.59 -21.14 -6.41
CA SER A 144 -7.91 -22.13 -5.39
C SER A 144 -6.68 -22.71 -4.67
N TRP A 145 -5.51 -22.60 -5.28
CA TRP A 145 -4.23 -22.98 -4.71
C TRP A 145 -3.71 -22.01 -3.63
N VAL A 146 -4.20 -20.77 -3.60
CA VAL A 146 -3.82 -19.76 -2.59
C VAL A 146 -4.52 -20.10 -1.28
N LYS A 147 -3.74 -20.33 -0.23
CA LYS A 147 -4.26 -20.61 1.12
C LYS A 147 -3.57 -19.72 2.14
N PRO A 148 -4.29 -19.26 3.18
CA PRO A 148 -3.65 -18.59 4.30
C PRO A 148 -2.58 -19.49 4.90
N LEU A 149 -1.39 -18.95 5.14
CA LEU A 149 -0.29 -19.70 5.73
C LEU A 149 0.46 -18.87 6.78
N LYS A 150 1.17 -19.56 7.67
CA LYS A 150 2.19 -18.96 8.52
C LYS A 150 3.54 -19.10 7.82
N PHE A 151 4.40 -18.11 7.97
CA PHE A 151 5.75 -18.15 7.43
C PHE A 151 6.76 -17.58 8.43
N LEU A 152 8.01 -18.00 8.30
CA LEU A 152 9.15 -17.36 8.98
C LEU A 152 9.76 -16.32 8.05
N GLY A 153 10.28 -15.24 8.62
CA GLY A 153 10.99 -14.20 7.87
C GLY A 153 12.46 -14.16 8.30
N ILE A 154 13.38 -14.32 7.36
CA ILE A 154 14.82 -14.24 7.64
C ILE A 154 15.25 -12.82 8.06
N TRP A 155 14.46 -11.80 7.69
CA TRP A 155 14.71 -10.38 7.96
C TRP A 155 14.76 -10.02 9.45
N TRP A 156 14.14 -10.81 10.35
CA TRP A 156 14.11 -10.48 11.77
C TRP A 156 15.51 -10.37 12.40
N ALA A 157 16.42 -11.24 12.00
CA ALA A 157 17.79 -11.20 12.48
C ALA A 157 18.53 -9.92 12.07
N MET A 158 18.14 -9.30 10.94
CA MET A 158 18.67 -8.01 10.50
C MET A 158 18.14 -6.87 11.40
N PHE A 159 16.86 -6.90 11.77
CA PHE A 159 16.28 -5.89 12.67
C PHE A 159 16.89 -5.91 14.07
N VAL A 160 17.21 -7.09 14.59
CA VAL A 160 17.86 -7.20 15.91
C VAL A 160 19.39 -7.05 15.86
N GLY A 161 19.96 -6.80 14.67
CA GLY A 161 21.37 -6.49 14.50
C GLY A 161 22.33 -7.70 14.51
N GLU A 162 21.82 -8.91 14.49
CA GLU A 162 22.63 -10.12 14.37
C GLU A 162 23.24 -10.24 12.96
N TRP A 163 22.44 -9.95 11.94
CA TRP A 163 22.83 -9.94 10.54
C TRP A 163 22.56 -8.58 9.89
N THR A 164 22.97 -8.43 8.63
CA THR A 164 22.71 -7.22 7.83
C THR A 164 22.11 -7.58 6.47
N TRP A 165 21.41 -6.63 5.87
CA TRP A 165 20.99 -6.72 4.46
C TRP A 165 22.16 -6.44 3.51
N ALA A 166 23.15 -5.65 3.95
CA ALA A 166 24.32 -5.31 3.13
C ALA A 166 25.22 -6.52 2.91
N GLU A 167 25.89 -6.54 1.77
CA GLU A 167 26.88 -7.53 1.42
C GLU A 167 28.05 -7.52 2.44
N GLY A 168 28.60 -8.69 2.73
CA GLY A 168 29.74 -8.84 3.62
C GLY A 168 29.59 -10.00 4.61
N LYS A 169 30.53 -10.08 5.55
CA LYS A 169 30.62 -11.21 6.51
C LYS A 169 29.38 -11.43 7.39
N LYS A 170 28.57 -10.40 7.57
CA LYS A 170 27.34 -10.46 8.37
C LYS A 170 26.08 -10.51 7.50
N HIS A 171 26.23 -10.74 6.18
CA HIS A 171 25.06 -10.82 5.30
C HIS A 171 24.11 -11.94 5.75
N GLY A 172 22.84 -11.61 5.91
CA GLY A 172 21.83 -12.54 6.48
C GLY A 172 21.16 -13.44 5.45
N ALA A 173 20.96 -12.96 4.22
CA ALA A 173 20.22 -13.69 3.19
C ALA A 173 21.13 -14.63 2.40
N THR A 174 21.78 -15.56 3.09
CA THR A 174 22.64 -16.58 2.50
C THR A 174 21.90 -17.91 2.34
N THR A 175 22.40 -18.76 1.45
CA THR A 175 21.89 -20.14 1.27
C THR A 175 21.95 -20.94 2.57
N GLU A 176 23.01 -20.80 3.34
CA GLU A 176 23.16 -21.49 4.62
C GLU A 176 22.07 -21.08 5.60
N HIS A 177 21.85 -19.78 5.80
CA HIS A 177 20.82 -19.28 6.69
C HIS A 177 19.42 -19.68 6.20
N ALA A 178 19.17 -19.61 4.90
CA ALA A 178 17.88 -20.04 4.33
C ALA A 178 17.59 -21.51 4.63
N LYS A 179 18.56 -22.41 4.45
CA LYS A 179 18.41 -23.84 4.79
C LYS A 179 18.11 -24.04 6.27
N LYS A 180 18.81 -23.33 7.17
CA LYS A 180 18.54 -23.37 8.61
C LYS A 180 17.13 -22.92 8.97
N TYR A 181 16.63 -21.86 8.32
CA TYR A 181 15.24 -21.40 8.50
C TYR A 181 14.22 -22.39 7.96
N LEU A 182 14.53 -23.08 6.86
CA LEU A 182 13.67 -24.17 6.35
C LEU A 182 13.57 -25.32 7.34
N ASP A 183 14.67 -25.70 7.98
CA ASP A 183 14.65 -26.71 9.05
C ASP A 183 13.77 -26.26 10.21
N TRP A 184 13.82 -24.99 10.57
CA TRP A 184 12.91 -24.43 11.59
C TRP A 184 11.44 -24.39 11.12
N CYS A 185 11.17 -24.09 9.84
CA CYS A 185 9.82 -24.18 9.30
C CYS A 185 9.25 -25.59 9.49
N VAL A 186 10.04 -26.63 9.19
CA VAL A 186 9.65 -28.03 9.38
C VAL A 186 9.39 -28.33 10.86
N ALA A 187 10.33 -27.97 11.73
CA ALA A 187 10.23 -28.23 13.17
C ALA A 187 9.02 -27.54 13.83
N LEU A 188 8.63 -26.35 13.33
CA LEU A 188 7.51 -25.55 13.86
C LEU A 188 6.18 -25.80 13.14
N GLY A 189 6.17 -26.63 12.09
CA GLY A 189 4.97 -26.84 11.27
C GLY A 189 4.52 -25.59 10.50
N VAL A 190 5.47 -24.76 10.10
CA VAL A 190 5.24 -23.51 9.35
C VAL A 190 5.47 -23.76 7.86
N SER A 191 4.53 -23.31 7.01
CA SER A 191 4.47 -23.74 5.61
C SER A 191 5.28 -22.87 4.65
N GLY A 192 5.86 -21.75 5.11
CA GLY A 192 6.55 -20.81 4.23
C GLY A 192 7.76 -20.15 4.87
N LEU A 193 8.68 -19.70 4.01
CA LEU A 193 9.83 -18.88 4.36
C LEU A 193 9.88 -17.66 3.45
N LEU A 194 9.95 -16.47 4.04
CA LEU A 194 10.19 -15.22 3.34
C LEU A 194 11.68 -14.86 3.49
N ILE A 195 12.34 -14.61 2.37
CA ILE A 195 13.75 -14.25 2.34
C ILE A 195 13.89 -12.88 1.69
N GLU A 196 14.45 -11.94 2.42
CA GLU A 196 14.74 -10.58 1.97
C GLU A 196 16.25 -10.35 1.92
N GLY A 197 16.69 -9.42 1.06
CA GLY A 197 18.09 -9.04 0.94
C GLY A 197 18.99 -9.99 0.16
N TRP A 198 18.41 -10.93 -0.56
CA TRP A 198 19.16 -11.92 -1.37
C TRP A 198 19.71 -11.35 -2.69
N ASN A 199 19.17 -10.23 -3.17
CA ASN A 199 19.58 -9.60 -4.43
C ASN A 199 20.42 -8.35 -4.21
N ASN A 200 21.29 -8.05 -5.16
CA ASN A 200 22.10 -6.84 -5.15
C ASN A 200 21.22 -5.60 -5.16
N GLY A 201 21.65 -4.55 -4.45
CA GLY A 201 20.94 -3.28 -4.40
C GLY A 201 19.71 -3.28 -3.50
N TRP A 202 19.54 -4.27 -2.61
CA TRP A 202 18.40 -4.35 -1.70
C TRP A 202 18.17 -3.08 -0.87
N SER A 203 19.26 -2.45 -0.40
CA SER A 203 19.20 -1.22 0.41
C SER A 203 19.28 0.08 -0.40
N GLY A 204 19.25 0.00 -1.72
CA GLY A 204 19.45 1.14 -2.63
C GLY A 204 18.80 0.93 -3.98
N GLU A 205 19.56 1.08 -5.04
CA GLU A 205 19.05 0.89 -6.39
C GLU A 205 18.94 -0.61 -6.75
N TRP A 206 17.73 -1.04 -7.00
CA TRP A 206 17.47 -2.40 -7.48
C TRP A 206 18.00 -2.57 -8.89
N SER A 207 18.80 -3.62 -9.10
CA SER A 207 19.26 -4.02 -10.42
C SER A 207 18.81 -5.44 -10.72
N LEU A 208 17.97 -5.59 -11.73
CA LEU A 208 17.56 -6.90 -12.23
C LEU A 208 18.66 -7.58 -13.09
N GLY A 209 19.69 -6.85 -13.50
CA GLY A 209 20.82 -7.33 -14.27
C GLY A 209 22.08 -7.61 -13.45
N GLY A 210 22.03 -7.46 -12.13
CA GLY A 210 23.15 -7.71 -11.23
C GLY A 210 23.42 -9.18 -10.99
N LYS A 211 24.58 -9.48 -10.40
CA LYS A 211 24.85 -10.81 -9.87
C LYS A 211 23.96 -11.04 -8.65
N TYR A 212 23.24 -12.13 -8.67
CA TYR A 212 22.55 -12.61 -7.48
C TYR A 212 23.57 -13.04 -6.43
N THR A 213 23.19 -12.97 -5.16
CA THR A 213 24.00 -13.57 -4.10
C THR A 213 24.06 -15.10 -4.29
N ASP A 214 24.97 -15.76 -3.59
CA ASP A 214 25.12 -17.22 -3.59
C ASP A 214 23.82 -17.98 -3.22
N PHE A 215 22.81 -17.27 -2.69
CA PHE A 215 21.50 -17.82 -2.42
C PHE A 215 20.78 -18.40 -3.64
N LEU A 216 20.94 -17.82 -4.84
CA LEU A 216 20.33 -18.33 -6.08
C LEU A 216 21.22 -19.25 -6.90
N HIS A 217 22.45 -19.44 -6.48
CA HIS A 217 23.37 -20.38 -7.10
C HIS A 217 23.62 -21.54 -6.13
N PRO A 218 23.06 -22.75 -6.42
CA PRO A 218 23.32 -23.93 -5.63
C PRO A 218 24.79 -24.36 -5.70
#